data_6e81109260a580322f04613a0c0277e5
#
_entry.id   6e81109260a580322f04613a0c0277e5
#
_cell.length_a   1.000
_cell.length_b   1.000
_cell.length_c   1.000
_cell.angle_alpha   90.00
_cell.angle_beta   90.00
_cell.angle_gamma   90.00
#
_symmetry.space_group_name_H-M   'P 1'
#
loop_
_entity.id
_entity.type
_entity.pdbx_description
1 polymer ?
#
loop_
_entity_poly.entity_id
_entity_poly.type
_entity_poly.pdbx_seq_one_letter_code
_entity_poly.pdbx_strand_id
1 'polypeptide(L)'
;MKSTFSIVSEDSPGVLMRIASLIYRRGYNIESLSVGRTDVPGLSRFTIIIEGEEGVYDQIRKQLMKLIEVIEVQNLTKEGPFVERWLSLVKVMAPGERRPHILQTAEIFRCRVVDLGSDAITLEVTGDRGKVEACMAALKPYGILETAGSGQVALARTGFEN
;
A
#
# COMPACT_ATOMS: atom_id res chain seq x y z
N MET A 1 -6.31 16.40 0.82
CA MET A 1 -5.03 16.02 0.17
C MET A 1 -4.51 14.74 0.80
N LYS A 2 -3.81 13.90 0.06
CA LYS A 2 -3.25 12.64 0.55
C LYS A 2 -1.73 12.75 0.65
N SER A 3 -1.15 12.27 1.73
CA SER A 3 0.30 12.24 1.93
C SER A 3 0.76 10.85 2.36
N THR A 4 1.86 10.42 1.77
CA THR A 4 2.52 9.17 2.10
C THR A 4 3.64 9.42 3.09
N PHE A 5 3.56 8.74 4.23
CA PHE A 5 4.57 8.74 5.27
C PHE A 5 5.31 7.42 5.32
N SER A 6 6.62 7.50 5.46
CA SER A 6 7.48 6.37 5.81
C SER A 6 7.95 6.57 7.25
N ILE A 7 7.72 5.58 8.09
CA ILE A 7 8.07 5.62 9.51
C ILE A 7 8.92 4.39 9.83
N VAL A 8 10.12 4.62 10.33
CA VAL A 8 10.98 3.56 10.86
C VAL A 8 10.88 3.56 12.37
N SER A 9 10.62 2.42 12.96
CA SER A 9 10.47 2.26 14.39
C SER A 9 11.11 0.96 14.88
N GLU A 10 11.33 0.88 16.19
CA GLU A 10 11.62 -0.39 16.86
C GLU A 10 10.46 -1.38 16.61
N ASP A 11 10.81 -2.65 16.36
CA ASP A 11 9.85 -3.75 16.23
C ASP A 11 9.47 -4.26 17.63
N SER A 12 8.65 -3.49 18.33
CA SER A 12 8.21 -3.81 19.69
C SER A 12 6.68 -3.86 19.79
N PRO A 13 6.13 -4.65 20.72
CA PRO A 13 4.69 -4.76 20.93
C PRO A 13 4.04 -3.41 21.19
N GLY A 14 2.91 -3.14 20.54
CA GLY A 14 2.10 -1.95 20.75
C GLY A 14 2.52 -0.71 19.96
N VAL A 15 3.62 -0.72 19.20
CA VAL A 15 4.03 0.45 18.39
C VAL A 15 2.98 0.81 17.34
N LEU A 16 2.46 -0.17 16.61
CA LEU A 16 1.36 0.04 15.66
C LEU A 16 0.16 0.72 16.31
N MET A 17 -0.22 0.26 17.49
CA MET A 17 -1.34 0.83 18.24
C MET A 17 -1.07 2.29 18.61
N ARG A 18 0.14 2.62 19.05
CA ARG A 18 0.51 4.00 19.41
C ARG A 18 0.50 4.93 18.20
N ILE A 19 1.07 4.48 17.08
CA ILE A 19 1.07 5.25 15.83
C ILE A 19 -0.36 5.47 15.33
N ALA A 20 -1.16 4.42 15.23
CA ALA A 20 -2.55 4.50 14.78
C ALA A 20 -3.41 5.37 15.71
N SER A 21 -3.26 5.22 17.02
CA SER A 21 -3.99 6.03 18.00
C SER A 21 -3.65 7.51 17.95
N LEU A 22 -2.37 7.84 17.68
CA LEU A 22 -1.93 9.22 17.52
C LEU A 22 -2.59 9.87 16.30
N ILE A 23 -2.60 9.18 15.17
CA ILE A 23 -3.23 9.64 13.93
C ILE A 23 -4.75 9.80 14.13
N TYR A 24 -5.39 8.79 14.71
CA TYR A 24 -6.83 8.80 14.98
C TYR A 24 -7.26 9.95 15.89
N ARG A 25 -6.55 10.17 17.02
CA ARG A 25 -6.89 11.25 17.97
C ARG A 25 -6.81 12.64 17.37
N ARG A 26 -6.08 12.82 16.28
CA ARG A 26 -5.98 14.07 15.53
C ARG A 26 -7.05 14.21 14.44
N GLY A 27 -7.96 13.25 14.32
CA GLY A 27 -9.06 13.28 13.37
C GLY A 27 -8.68 12.93 11.92
N TYR A 28 -7.52 12.29 11.70
CA TYR A 28 -7.08 11.91 10.37
C TYR A 28 -7.49 10.48 10.03
N ASN A 29 -7.83 10.30 8.75
CA ASN A 29 -8.13 8.99 8.21
C ASN A 29 -6.86 8.34 7.64
N ILE A 30 -6.64 7.08 8.01
CA ILE A 30 -5.62 6.23 7.41
C ILE A 30 -6.27 5.52 6.23
N GLU A 31 -5.84 5.85 5.02
CA GLU A 31 -6.35 5.19 3.81
C GLU A 31 -5.63 3.87 3.53
N SER A 32 -4.34 3.82 3.81
CA SER A 32 -3.50 2.65 3.58
C SER A 32 -2.45 2.54 4.67
N LEU A 33 -2.19 1.33 5.10
CA LEU A 33 -1.17 0.99 6.09
C LEU A 33 -0.50 -0.31 5.69
N SER A 34 0.81 -0.27 5.52
CA SER A 34 1.66 -1.45 5.39
C SER A 34 2.76 -1.39 6.42
N VAL A 35 3.10 -2.53 7.02
CA VAL A 35 4.20 -2.65 7.96
C VAL A 35 4.97 -3.93 7.70
N GLY A 36 6.28 -3.85 7.77
CA GLY A 36 7.18 -4.99 7.63
C GLY A 36 8.50 -4.73 8.30
N ARG A 37 9.19 -5.82 8.66
CA ARG A 37 10.55 -5.75 9.17
C ARG A 37 11.51 -5.24 8.11
N THR A 38 12.50 -4.46 8.52
CA THR A 38 13.58 -4.00 7.65
C THR A 38 14.71 -5.02 7.59
N ASP A 39 15.73 -4.75 6.79
CA ASP A 39 16.99 -5.50 6.77
C ASP A 39 17.81 -5.33 8.06
N VAL A 40 17.54 -4.28 8.83
CA VAL A 40 18.15 -4.07 10.15
C VAL A 40 17.36 -4.83 11.20
N PRO A 41 17.97 -5.79 11.91
CA PRO A 41 17.28 -6.53 12.97
C PRO A 41 16.69 -5.60 14.05
N GLY A 42 15.45 -5.87 14.44
CA GLY A 42 14.74 -5.10 15.47
C GLY A 42 14.07 -3.82 14.98
N LEU A 43 14.13 -3.52 13.67
CA LEU A 43 13.46 -2.37 13.08
C LEU A 43 12.35 -2.78 12.10
N SER A 44 11.26 -2.03 12.12
CA SER A 44 10.13 -2.13 11.18
C SER A 44 9.92 -0.81 10.46
N ARG A 45 9.43 -0.90 9.23
CA ARG A 45 9.02 0.25 8.43
C ARG A 45 7.51 0.21 8.21
N PHE A 46 6.87 1.33 8.50
CA PHE A 46 5.47 1.59 8.19
C PHE A 46 5.40 2.49 6.96
N THR A 47 4.53 2.16 6.02
CA THR A 47 4.13 3.05 4.94
C THR A 47 2.66 3.38 5.15
N ILE A 48 2.34 4.65 5.38
CA ILE A 48 1.00 5.10 5.75
C ILE A 48 0.56 6.20 4.79
N ILE A 49 -0.62 6.05 4.20
CA ILE A 49 -1.30 7.13 3.49
C ILE A 49 -2.32 7.76 4.43
N ILE A 50 -2.14 9.06 4.66
CA ILE A 50 -3.01 9.86 5.51
C ILE A 50 -3.72 10.89 4.64
N GLU A 51 -5.03 11.03 4.83
CA GLU A 51 -5.83 12.06 4.20
C GLU A 51 -6.11 13.19 5.20
N GLY A 52 -5.81 14.44 4.80
CA GLY A 52 -5.99 15.60 5.64
C GLY A 52 -5.66 16.91 4.92
N GLU A 53 -5.69 18.03 5.66
CA GLU A 53 -5.39 19.36 5.15
C GLU A 53 -3.88 19.65 5.17
N GLU A 54 -3.40 20.56 4.31
CA GLU A 54 -1.98 20.77 4.06
C GLU A 54 -1.22 21.24 5.30
N GLY A 55 -1.60 21.94 6.17
CA GLY A 55 -0.84 22.43 7.35
C GLY A 55 -0.60 21.40 8.45
N VAL A 56 -1.22 20.26 8.33
CA VAL A 56 -1.36 19.26 9.38
C VAL A 56 -0.22 18.24 9.38
N TYR A 57 0.34 17.97 8.21
CA TYR A 57 1.35 16.93 8.05
C TYR A 57 2.62 17.16 8.85
N ASP A 58 3.05 18.42 9.00
CA ASP A 58 4.21 18.77 9.82
C ASP A 58 3.94 18.53 11.31
N GLN A 59 2.69 18.71 11.74
CA GLN A 59 2.29 18.40 13.12
C GLN A 59 2.28 16.88 13.35
N ILE A 60 1.77 16.10 12.40
CA ILE A 60 1.79 14.63 12.49
C ILE A 60 3.23 14.13 12.60
N ARG A 61 4.13 14.61 11.74
CA ARG A 61 5.54 14.27 11.79
C ARG A 61 6.15 14.57 13.16
N LYS A 62 5.96 15.77 13.67
CA LYS A 62 6.47 16.18 14.97
C LYS A 62 5.92 15.33 16.12
N GLN A 63 4.66 14.96 16.05
CA GLN A 63 4.04 14.13 17.08
C GLN A 63 4.52 12.67 17.02
N LEU A 64 4.68 12.12 15.83
CA LEU A 64 5.22 10.78 15.65
C LEU A 64 6.66 10.67 16.16
N MET A 65 7.48 11.68 15.90
CA MET A 65 8.86 11.74 16.41
C MET A 65 8.97 11.83 17.94
N LYS A 66 7.90 12.12 18.65
CA LYS A 66 7.88 12.08 20.12
C LYS A 66 7.68 10.68 20.69
N LEU A 67 7.25 9.72 19.89
CA LEU A 67 7.15 8.33 20.32
C LEU A 67 8.54 7.75 20.48
N ILE A 68 8.80 7.12 21.63
CA ILE A 68 10.14 6.61 21.99
C ILE A 68 10.65 5.58 20.98
N GLU A 69 9.76 4.75 20.46
CA GLU A 69 10.08 3.69 19.51
C GLU A 69 10.32 4.18 18.08
N VAL A 70 9.88 5.40 17.75
CA VAL A 70 10.01 5.95 16.40
C VAL A 70 11.41 6.55 16.22
N ILE A 71 12.09 6.07 15.20
CA ILE A 71 13.47 6.47 14.85
C ILE A 71 13.48 7.54 13.78
N GLU A 72 12.64 7.37 12.75
CA GLU A 72 12.59 8.25 11.59
C GLU A 72 11.16 8.40 11.08
N VAL A 73 10.83 9.60 10.65
CA VAL A 73 9.56 9.92 9.98
C VAL A 73 9.85 10.78 8.76
N GLN A 74 9.52 10.28 7.59
CA GLN A 74 9.63 11.00 6.32
C GLN A 74 8.24 11.24 5.73
N ASN A 75 7.98 12.44 5.23
CA ASN A 75 6.83 12.72 4.38
C ASN A 75 7.27 12.61 2.92
N LEU A 76 7.15 11.42 2.34
CA LEU A 76 7.62 11.13 0.98
C LEU A 76 6.96 12.03 -0.07
N THR A 77 5.70 12.42 0.14
CA THR A 77 4.99 13.30 -0.80
C THR A 77 5.60 14.70 -0.87
N LYS A 78 6.15 15.21 0.25
CA LYS A 78 6.76 16.54 0.32
C LYS A 78 8.26 16.56 0.03
N GLU A 79 8.95 15.49 0.41
CA GLU A 79 10.42 15.48 0.44
C GLU A 79 11.07 15.16 -0.91
N GLY A 80 10.29 14.72 -1.88
CA GLY A 80 10.79 14.48 -3.24
C GLY A 80 10.15 13.29 -3.95
N PRO A 81 10.73 12.86 -5.06
CA PRO A 81 10.20 11.72 -5.80
C PRO A 81 10.44 10.42 -5.03
N PHE A 82 9.46 9.53 -5.05
CA PHE A 82 9.54 8.22 -4.42
C PHE A 82 9.03 7.12 -5.36
N VAL A 83 9.40 5.90 -5.05
CA VAL A 83 8.89 4.69 -5.70
C VAL A 83 7.81 4.10 -4.83
N GLU A 84 6.66 3.81 -5.42
CA GLU A 84 5.59 3.08 -4.74
C GLU A 84 5.23 1.79 -5.46
N ARG A 85 4.75 0.83 -4.69
CA ARG A 85 4.14 -0.39 -5.23
C ARG A 85 2.95 -0.81 -4.40
N TRP A 86 1.99 -1.35 -5.10
CA TRP A 86 0.81 -2.01 -4.57
C TRP A 86 0.78 -3.42 -5.11
N LEU A 87 0.42 -4.38 -4.29
CA LEU A 87 0.13 -5.74 -4.72
C LEU A 87 -1.33 -6.04 -4.39
N SER A 88 -2.04 -6.60 -5.35
CA SER A 88 -3.42 -7.05 -5.13
C SER A 88 -3.61 -8.46 -5.66
N LEU A 89 -4.25 -9.29 -4.87
CA LEU A 89 -4.79 -10.59 -5.30
C LEU A 89 -6.26 -10.39 -5.66
N VAL A 90 -6.64 -10.84 -6.84
CA VAL A 90 -7.99 -10.66 -7.38
C VAL A 90 -8.53 -12.00 -7.82
N LYS A 91 -9.58 -12.46 -7.17
CA LYS A 91 -10.30 -13.66 -7.61
C LYS A 91 -11.42 -13.26 -8.54
N VAL A 92 -11.40 -13.80 -9.75
CA VAL A 92 -12.33 -13.46 -10.83
C VAL A 92 -13.10 -14.68 -11.26
N MET A 93 -14.38 -14.51 -11.49
CA MET A 93 -15.21 -15.52 -12.15
C MET A 93 -14.68 -15.79 -13.57
N ALA A 94 -14.29 -17.03 -13.85
CA ALA A 94 -13.65 -17.42 -15.10
C ALA A 94 -14.19 -18.74 -15.63
N PRO A 95 -15.51 -18.82 -15.98
CA PRO A 95 -16.04 -19.98 -16.66
C PRO A 95 -15.36 -20.16 -18.01
N GLY A 96 -15.30 -21.39 -18.52
CA GLY A 96 -14.49 -21.77 -19.66
C GLY A 96 -14.57 -20.85 -20.89
N GLU A 97 -15.76 -20.32 -21.19
CA GLU A 97 -15.98 -19.42 -22.33
C GLU A 97 -15.33 -18.04 -22.17
N ARG A 98 -15.27 -17.50 -20.95
CA ARG A 98 -14.72 -16.18 -20.67
C ARG A 98 -13.24 -16.21 -20.32
N ARG A 99 -12.71 -17.34 -19.97
CA ARG A 99 -11.34 -17.51 -19.50
C ARG A 99 -10.28 -16.94 -20.44
N PRO A 100 -10.34 -17.16 -21.76
CA PRO A 100 -9.37 -16.57 -22.69
C PRO A 100 -9.35 -15.02 -22.65
N HIS A 101 -10.50 -14.38 -22.55
CA HIS A 101 -10.60 -12.91 -22.49
C HIS A 101 -10.02 -12.36 -21.17
N ILE A 102 -10.25 -13.04 -20.05
CA ILE A 102 -9.69 -12.66 -18.74
C ILE A 102 -8.19 -12.80 -18.77
N LEU A 103 -7.65 -13.85 -19.36
CA LEU A 103 -6.21 -14.07 -19.47
C LEU A 103 -5.55 -13.02 -20.38
N GLN A 104 -6.21 -12.61 -21.47
CA GLN A 104 -5.73 -11.50 -22.30
C GLN A 104 -5.68 -10.17 -21.54
N THR A 105 -6.72 -9.86 -20.76
CA THR A 105 -6.73 -8.69 -19.89
C THR A 105 -5.60 -8.75 -18.85
N ALA A 106 -5.41 -9.91 -18.23
CA ALA A 106 -4.33 -10.15 -17.28
C ALA A 106 -2.95 -9.91 -17.91
N GLU A 107 -2.75 -10.34 -19.14
CA GLU A 107 -1.50 -10.17 -19.87
C GLU A 107 -1.19 -8.68 -20.15
N ILE A 108 -2.20 -7.89 -20.51
CA ILE A 108 -2.06 -6.44 -20.72
C ILE A 108 -1.50 -5.74 -19.46
N PHE A 109 -2.00 -6.11 -18.29
CA PHE A 109 -1.57 -5.57 -17.00
C PHE A 109 -0.39 -6.33 -16.37
N ARG A 110 0.17 -7.30 -17.09
CA ARG A 110 1.26 -8.17 -16.60
C ARG A 110 0.93 -8.86 -15.28
N CYS A 111 -0.31 -9.26 -15.12
CA CYS A 111 -0.74 -10.05 -13.98
C CYS A 111 -0.20 -11.47 -14.07
N ARG A 112 -0.02 -12.11 -12.93
CA ARG A 112 0.28 -13.53 -12.84
C ARG A 112 -0.96 -14.30 -12.42
N VAL A 113 -1.18 -15.47 -13.00
CA VAL A 113 -2.16 -16.42 -12.50
C VAL A 113 -1.49 -17.18 -11.35
N VAL A 114 -2.01 -17.03 -10.15
CA VAL A 114 -1.46 -17.65 -8.93
C VAL A 114 -2.30 -18.81 -8.42
N ASP A 115 -3.56 -18.89 -8.86
CA ASP A 115 -4.45 -20.00 -8.56
C ASP A 115 -5.43 -20.22 -9.72
N LEU A 116 -5.69 -21.49 -10.03
CA LEU A 116 -6.52 -21.90 -11.17
C LEU A 116 -7.56 -22.91 -10.71
N GLY A 117 -8.80 -22.48 -10.62
CA GLY A 117 -9.96 -23.32 -10.36
C GLY A 117 -10.77 -23.64 -11.62
N SER A 118 -11.84 -24.44 -11.48
CA SER A 118 -12.76 -24.78 -12.57
C SER A 118 -13.52 -23.55 -13.10
N ASP A 119 -14.03 -22.71 -12.20
CA ASP A 119 -14.93 -21.59 -12.52
C ASP A 119 -14.38 -20.22 -12.09
N ALA A 120 -13.21 -20.19 -11.48
CA ALA A 120 -12.56 -18.99 -11.01
C ALA A 120 -11.04 -19.07 -11.14
N ILE A 121 -10.40 -17.94 -11.29
CA ILE A 121 -8.95 -17.79 -11.26
C ILE A 121 -8.57 -16.68 -10.28
N THR A 122 -7.40 -16.81 -9.67
CA THR A 122 -6.82 -15.73 -8.87
C THR A 122 -5.63 -15.14 -9.59
N LEU A 123 -5.68 -13.82 -9.79
CA LEU A 123 -4.64 -13.03 -10.42
C LEU A 123 -3.88 -12.23 -9.37
N GLU A 124 -2.58 -12.10 -9.56
CA GLU A 124 -1.72 -11.18 -8.84
C GLU A 124 -1.39 -10.00 -9.75
N VAL A 125 -1.73 -8.78 -9.31
CA VAL A 125 -1.33 -7.54 -9.98
C VAL A 125 -0.43 -6.72 -9.07
N THR A 126 0.66 -6.21 -9.63
CA THR A 126 1.63 -5.37 -8.93
C THR A 126 1.96 -4.15 -9.77
N GLY A 127 2.00 -3.00 -9.16
CA GLY A 127 2.35 -1.74 -9.81
C GLY A 127 2.09 -0.53 -8.92
N ASP A 128 2.07 0.64 -9.54
CA ASP A 128 1.57 1.83 -8.89
C ASP A 128 0.04 1.75 -8.71
N ARG A 129 -0.51 2.69 -7.95
CA ARG A 129 -1.94 2.75 -7.67
C ARG A 129 -2.78 2.78 -8.96
N GLY A 130 -2.39 3.61 -9.91
CA GLY A 130 -3.13 3.77 -11.16
C GLY A 130 -3.22 2.49 -11.97
N LYS A 131 -2.13 1.73 -12.05
CA LYS A 131 -2.10 0.43 -12.72
C LYS A 131 -3.04 -0.58 -12.04
N VAL A 132 -2.98 -0.67 -10.71
CA VAL A 132 -3.82 -1.61 -9.96
C VAL A 132 -5.29 -1.25 -10.09
N GLU A 133 -5.66 0.02 -9.95
CA GLU A 133 -7.04 0.50 -10.13
C GLU A 133 -7.55 0.26 -11.55
N ALA A 134 -6.74 0.51 -12.58
CA ALA A 134 -7.10 0.25 -13.97
C ALA A 134 -7.31 -1.25 -14.25
N CYS A 135 -6.46 -2.11 -13.70
CA CYS A 135 -6.62 -3.56 -13.78
C CYS A 135 -7.92 -4.02 -13.12
N MET A 136 -8.22 -3.53 -11.92
CA MET A 136 -9.47 -3.85 -11.22
C MET A 136 -10.69 -3.41 -12.02
N ALA A 137 -10.66 -2.21 -12.60
CA ALA A 137 -11.73 -1.71 -13.45
C ALA A 137 -11.94 -2.57 -14.70
N ALA A 138 -10.86 -3.03 -15.33
CA ALA A 138 -10.92 -3.91 -16.49
C ALA A 138 -11.44 -5.32 -16.16
N LEU A 139 -11.21 -5.83 -14.96
CA LEU A 139 -11.68 -7.14 -14.51
C LEU A 139 -13.12 -7.11 -13.97
N LYS A 140 -13.60 -5.96 -13.53
CA LYS A 140 -14.94 -5.81 -12.93
C LYS A 140 -16.09 -6.38 -13.79
N PRO A 141 -16.13 -6.20 -15.12
CA PRO A 141 -17.19 -6.76 -15.96
C PRO A 141 -17.28 -8.29 -15.94
N TYR A 142 -16.18 -8.98 -15.65
CA TYR A 142 -16.15 -10.44 -15.58
C TYR A 142 -16.67 -11.00 -14.26
N GLY A 143 -16.77 -10.18 -13.23
CA GLY A 143 -17.20 -10.54 -11.90
C GLY A 143 -16.03 -10.82 -10.95
N ILE A 144 -15.69 -9.82 -10.15
CA ILE A 144 -14.71 -9.97 -9.06
C ILE A 144 -15.41 -10.61 -7.87
N LEU A 145 -14.90 -11.75 -7.42
CA LEU A 145 -15.44 -12.49 -6.29
C LEU A 145 -14.91 -11.96 -4.96
N GLU A 146 -13.60 -11.74 -4.89
CA GLU A 146 -12.94 -11.15 -3.72
C GLU A 146 -11.58 -10.57 -4.09
N THR A 147 -11.09 -9.68 -3.25
CA THR A 147 -9.77 -9.06 -3.40
C THR A 147 -9.05 -8.98 -2.06
N ALA A 148 -7.73 -9.04 -2.11
CA ALA A 148 -6.88 -8.76 -0.98
C ALA A 148 -5.70 -7.89 -1.45
N GLY A 149 -5.53 -6.73 -0.83
CA GLY A 149 -4.48 -5.78 -1.19
C GLY A 149 -3.47 -5.57 -0.07
N SER A 150 -2.22 -5.34 -0.44
CA SER A 150 -1.13 -5.06 0.52
C SER A 150 -1.20 -3.67 1.15
N GLY A 151 -1.92 -2.74 0.52
CA GLY A 151 -1.66 -1.32 0.73
C GLY A 151 -0.41 -0.85 -0.01
N GLN A 152 -0.06 0.41 0.17
CA GLN A 152 1.14 0.99 -0.45
C GLN A 152 2.41 0.59 0.31
N VAL A 153 3.44 0.22 -0.44
CA VAL A 153 4.85 0.22 0.02
C VAL A 153 5.58 1.28 -0.77
N ALA A 154 6.41 2.09 -0.11
CA ALA A 154 7.10 3.19 -0.75
C ALA A 154 8.48 3.46 -0.14
N LEU A 155 9.40 3.89 -0.99
CA LEU A 155 10.74 4.36 -0.61
C LEU A 155 11.09 5.61 -1.41
N ALA A 156 11.82 6.54 -0.80
CA ALA A 156 12.43 7.66 -1.51
C ALA A 156 13.32 7.16 -2.65
N ARG A 157 13.37 7.90 -3.76
CA ARG A 157 14.29 7.56 -4.85
C ARG A 157 15.74 7.86 -4.44
N THR A 158 16.65 7.00 -4.90
CA THR A 158 18.09 7.22 -4.72
C THR A 158 18.54 8.53 -5.39
N GLY A 159 19.47 9.24 -4.75
CA GLY A 159 19.97 10.53 -5.24
C GLY A 159 19.14 11.75 -4.81
N PHE A 160 18.10 11.57 -3.99
CA PHE A 160 17.30 12.63 -3.38
C PHE A 160 17.31 12.51 -1.84
N GLU A 161 18.34 11.92 -1.30
CA GLU A 161 18.58 11.90 0.14
C GLU A 161 19.11 13.29 0.55
N ASN A 162 18.37 14.00 1.40
CA ASN A 162 18.79 15.27 1.98
C ASN A 162 19.73 15.05 3.16
#